data_bcea558ce57dd2c7bd8d97f0f65e4657
#
_entry.id   bcea558ce57dd2c7bd8d97f0f65e4657
#
_cell.length_a   1.000
_cell.length_b   1.000
_cell.length_c   1.000
_cell.angle_alpha   90.00
_cell.angle_beta   90.00
_cell.angle_gamma   90.00
#
_symmetry.space_group_name_H-M   'P 1'
#
loop_
_entity.id
_entity.type
_entity.pdbx_description
1 polymer ?
#
loop_
_entity_poly.entity_id
_entity_poly.type
_entity_poly.pdbx_seq_one_letter_code
_entity_poly.pdbx_strand_id
1 'polypeptide(L)'
;NGVPYGRYGQPMMMGDMPLWGVSVDDLGYQFDDDQINYEVSAWYGLDERRLSLRSEGSVQTKDEKDIDSLTSLSYWKPLSIFWNGEAGVAYDTKNDKPAIMAGIVGTMPYFIETDARAYLYTDGQVRLDLGAEYEWRLSQHWVVIPEVGLSAFSKDDIDNHITKGFNELETEVRLTYETLGRQLAPYVGVSYETALGSARGQRRQENESVDSSSLTAGVKFWF
;
A
#
# COMPACT_ATOMS: atom_id res chain seq x y z
N ASN A 1 -32.79 26.97 26.15
CA ASN A 1 -33.88 26.75 25.17
C ASN A 1 -33.33 27.08 23.80
N GLY A 2 -32.85 26.04 23.08
CA GLY A 2 -32.29 26.18 21.75
C GLY A 2 -33.34 26.60 20.73
N VAL A 3 -32.90 27.38 19.74
CA VAL A 3 -33.75 27.77 18.61
C VAL A 3 -34.08 26.53 17.79
N PRO A 4 -35.34 26.26 17.45
CA PRO A 4 -35.68 25.08 16.64
C PRO A 4 -35.01 25.17 15.27
N TYR A 5 -34.31 24.13 14.88
CA TYR A 5 -33.55 24.02 13.63
C TYR A 5 -34.36 24.22 12.33
N GLY A 6 -35.69 24.11 12.40
CA GLY A 6 -36.56 24.17 11.22
C GLY A 6 -36.54 25.48 10.40
N ARG A 7 -35.99 26.57 10.95
CA ARG A 7 -35.99 27.88 10.31
C ARG A 7 -34.62 28.24 9.70
N TYR A 8 -33.52 27.62 10.17
CA TYR A 8 -32.14 27.95 9.79
C TYR A 8 -31.33 26.73 9.34
N GLY A 9 -31.94 25.56 9.28
CA GLY A 9 -31.23 24.30 9.03
C GLY A 9 -30.43 23.80 10.24
N GLN A 10 -29.95 22.59 10.17
CA GLN A 10 -28.99 22.08 11.17
C GLN A 10 -27.65 22.79 10.98
N PRO A 11 -26.97 23.21 12.07
CA PRO A 11 -25.62 23.70 11.95
C PRO A 11 -24.74 22.58 11.37
N MET A 12 -24.15 22.80 10.21
CA MET A 12 -23.15 21.89 9.65
C MET A 12 -21.90 21.99 10.50
N MET A 13 -21.54 20.87 11.14
CA MET A 13 -20.20 20.71 11.73
C MET A 13 -19.20 20.40 10.62
N MET A 14 -17.92 20.73 10.81
CA MET A 14 -16.89 20.45 9.81
C MET A 14 -16.82 18.96 9.43
N GLY A 15 -17.18 18.05 10.35
CA GLY A 15 -17.27 16.61 10.10
C GLY A 15 -18.43 16.15 9.21
N ASP A 16 -19.40 17.03 8.92
CA ASP A 16 -20.57 16.73 8.08
C ASP A 16 -20.33 17.06 6.59
N MET A 17 -19.20 17.65 6.26
CA MET A 17 -18.85 17.95 4.87
C MET A 17 -17.98 16.84 4.29
N PRO A 18 -18.37 16.26 3.13
CA PRO A 18 -17.52 15.29 2.46
C PRO A 18 -16.25 15.98 1.96
N LEU A 19 -15.12 15.36 2.23
CA LEU A 19 -13.80 15.75 1.79
C LEU A 19 -13.28 14.73 0.79
N TRP A 20 -12.29 15.12 0.03
CA TRP A 20 -11.57 14.23 -0.86
C TRP A 20 -10.06 14.49 -0.74
N GLY A 21 -9.29 13.49 -1.07
CA GLY A 21 -7.84 13.61 -1.15
C GLY A 21 -7.29 12.62 -2.15
N VAL A 22 -6.15 12.95 -2.69
CA VAL A 22 -5.35 12.08 -3.57
C VAL A 22 -3.93 12.07 -3.03
N SER A 23 -3.37 10.89 -2.90
CA SER A 23 -2.01 10.66 -2.47
C SER A 23 -1.29 9.81 -3.50
N VAL A 24 -0.07 10.15 -3.80
CA VAL A 24 0.90 9.30 -4.49
C VAL A 24 1.97 8.99 -3.45
N ASP A 25 1.84 7.82 -2.83
CA ASP A 25 2.67 7.41 -1.70
C ASP A 25 4.01 6.88 -2.16
N ASP A 26 4.03 6.34 -3.39
CA ASP A 26 5.25 6.02 -4.12
C ASP A 26 5.10 6.31 -5.62
N LEU A 27 6.10 6.94 -6.20
CA LEU A 27 6.39 6.98 -7.64
C LEU A 27 7.89 6.94 -7.79
N GLY A 28 8.44 5.73 -7.83
CA GLY A 28 9.86 5.48 -7.77
C GLY A 28 10.38 4.67 -8.94
N TYR A 29 11.65 4.86 -9.26
CA TYR A 29 12.40 4.07 -10.21
C TYR A 29 13.42 3.20 -9.49
N GLN A 30 13.40 1.91 -9.77
CA GLN A 30 14.41 0.94 -9.31
C GLN A 30 15.47 0.79 -10.39
N PHE A 31 16.72 1.12 -10.04
CA PHE A 31 17.80 1.22 -11.03
C PHE A 31 18.34 -0.15 -11.46
N ASP A 32 18.32 -1.14 -10.59
CA ASP A 32 18.90 -2.46 -10.87
C ASP A 32 17.96 -3.35 -11.70
N ASP A 33 16.64 -3.18 -11.49
CA ASP A 33 15.61 -3.97 -12.17
C ASP A 33 14.95 -3.22 -13.34
N ASP A 34 15.34 -1.95 -13.59
CA ASP A 34 14.75 -1.07 -14.60
C ASP A 34 13.22 -1.00 -14.53
N GLN A 35 12.70 -0.88 -13.31
CA GLN A 35 11.30 -0.95 -12.99
C GLN A 35 10.80 0.37 -12.38
N ILE A 36 9.59 0.76 -12.72
CA ILE A 36 8.88 1.86 -12.09
C ILE A 36 7.86 1.26 -11.12
N ASN A 37 7.99 1.60 -9.84
CA ASN A 37 6.98 1.28 -8.83
C ASN A 37 6.06 2.48 -8.64
N TYR A 38 4.79 2.20 -8.34
CA TYR A 38 3.85 3.25 -8.00
C TYR A 38 2.86 2.78 -6.94
N GLU A 39 2.49 3.70 -6.07
CA GLU A 39 1.39 3.56 -5.14
C GLU A 39 0.58 4.85 -5.15
N VAL A 40 -0.69 4.75 -5.54
CA VAL A 40 -1.61 5.88 -5.65
C VAL A 40 -2.88 5.55 -4.89
N SER A 41 -3.32 6.49 -4.08
CA SER A 41 -4.61 6.38 -3.40
C SER A 41 -5.45 7.65 -3.59
N ALA A 42 -6.76 7.46 -3.64
CA ALA A 42 -7.73 8.54 -3.67
C ALA A 42 -8.89 8.18 -2.75
N TRP A 43 -9.39 9.13 -2.02
CA TRP A 43 -10.52 8.91 -1.13
C TRP A 43 -11.54 10.03 -1.20
N TYR A 44 -12.79 9.67 -0.90
CA TYR A 44 -13.91 10.60 -0.82
C TYR A 44 -14.86 10.20 0.30
N GLY A 45 -15.24 11.14 1.15
CA GLY A 45 -16.23 10.88 2.19
C GLY A 45 -16.10 11.77 3.41
N LEU A 46 -16.64 11.28 4.51
CA LEU A 46 -16.63 11.93 5.83
C LEU A 46 -15.52 11.32 6.69
N ASP A 47 -15.19 11.97 7.79
CA ASP A 47 -14.19 11.46 8.75
C ASP A 47 -14.56 10.08 9.32
N GLU A 48 -15.85 9.77 9.44
CA GLU A 48 -16.33 8.49 9.95
C GLU A 48 -16.53 7.41 8.90
N ARG A 49 -16.48 7.75 7.61
CA ARG A 49 -16.73 6.82 6.49
C ARG A 49 -16.22 7.39 5.18
N ARG A 50 -15.43 6.63 4.49
CA ARG A 50 -14.84 7.00 3.21
C ARG A 50 -14.94 5.88 2.21
N LEU A 51 -15.03 6.23 0.94
CA LEU A 51 -14.65 5.35 -0.15
C LEU A 51 -13.20 5.62 -0.47
N SER A 52 -12.40 4.57 -0.61
CA SER A 52 -10.99 4.64 -0.94
C SER A 52 -10.72 3.80 -2.20
N LEU A 53 -10.08 4.41 -3.16
CA LEU A 53 -9.51 3.75 -4.33
C LEU A 53 -8.00 3.72 -4.15
N ARG A 54 -7.38 2.54 -4.18
CA ARG A 54 -5.92 2.36 -4.13
C ARG A 54 -5.49 1.54 -5.32
N SER A 55 -4.39 1.92 -5.91
CA SER A 55 -3.70 1.17 -6.95
C SER A 55 -2.22 1.19 -6.67
N GLU A 56 -1.64 0.02 -6.54
CA GLU A 56 -0.22 -0.21 -6.34
C GLU A 56 0.28 -1.17 -7.40
N GLY A 57 1.53 -1.04 -7.79
CA GLY A 57 2.08 -1.93 -8.79
C GLY A 57 3.42 -1.50 -9.34
N SER A 58 3.86 -2.27 -10.31
CA SER A 58 5.13 -2.06 -10.98
C SER A 58 5.00 -2.21 -12.49
N VAL A 59 5.86 -1.48 -13.20
CA VAL A 59 5.96 -1.48 -14.66
C VAL A 59 7.40 -1.71 -15.05
N GLN A 60 7.69 -2.82 -15.71
CA GLN A 60 9.00 -3.07 -16.29
C GLN A 60 9.22 -2.21 -17.53
N THR A 61 10.41 -1.60 -17.65
CA THR A 61 10.69 -0.59 -18.68
C THR A 61 11.36 -1.18 -19.92
N LYS A 62 12.03 -2.32 -19.80
CA LYS A 62 12.93 -2.87 -20.86
C LYS A 62 12.35 -3.97 -21.72
N ASP A 63 11.44 -4.79 -21.22
CA ASP A 63 10.82 -5.87 -21.99
C ASP A 63 9.30 -5.63 -22.17
N GLU A 64 8.58 -6.57 -22.79
CA GLU A 64 7.13 -6.42 -22.99
C GLU A 64 6.51 -5.83 -21.74
N LYS A 65 5.86 -4.66 -21.86
CA LYS A 65 5.32 -3.88 -20.75
C LYS A 65 4.40 -4.75 -19.87
N ASP A 66 5.00 -5.49 -19.00
CA ASP A 66 4.28 -6.24 -18.00
C ASP A 66 3.91 -5.28 -16.88
N ILE A 67 2.62 -5.10 -16.68
CA ILE A 67 2.08 -4.20 -15.66
C ILE A 67 1.48 -5.09 -14.58
N ASP A 68 2.22 -5.24 -13.51
CA ASP A 68 1.72 -5.89 -12.31
C ASP A 68 1.05 -4.84 -11.44
N SER A 69 -0.26 -4.92 -11.27
CA SER A 69 -0.97 -3.96 -10.42
C SER A 69 -2.07 -4.64 -9.60
N LEU A 70 -2.22 -4.18 -8.38
CA LEU A 70 -3.32 -4.50 -7.49
C LEU A 70 -4.15 -3.23 -7.25
N THR A 71 -5.34 -3.19 -7.83
CA THR A 71 -6.26 -2.05 -7.67
C THR A 71 -7.44 -2.45 -6.81
N SER A 72 -7.74 -1.66 -5.79
CA SER A 72 -8.83 -1.92 -4.85
C SER A 72 -9.75 -0.72 -4.67
N LEU A 73 -11.03 -0.99 -4.51
CA LEU A 73 -12.06 -0.03 -4.11
C LEU A 73 -12.68 -0.53 -2.81
N SER A 74 -12.48 0.22 -1.74
CA SER A 74 -12.91 -0.17 -0.40
C SER A 74 -13.75 0.90 0.28
N TYR A 75 -14.61 0.44 1.18
CA TYR A 75 -15.28 1.25 2.17
C TYR A 75 -14.46 1.22 3.46
N TRP A 76 -14.07 2.40 3.92
CA TRP A 76 -13.22 2.60 5.07
C TRP A 76 -14.02 3.20 6.23
N LYS A 77 -13.79 2.68 7.44
CA LYS A 77 -14.46 3.11 8.66
C LYS A 77 -13.54 3.01 9.88
N PRO A 78 -13.48 4.03 10.77
CA PRO A 78 -12.80 3.92 12.05
C PRO A 78 -13.41 2.82 12.91
N LEU A 79 -12.59 1.94 13.45
CA LEU A 79 -12.93 0.91 14.44
C LEU A 79 -12.58 1.36 15.85
N SER A 80 -11.50 2.13 15.97
CA SER A 80 -11.03 2.74 17.20
C SER A 80 -10.26 4.02 16.91
N ILE A 81 -9.67 4.64 17.93
CA ILE A 81 -8.84 5.85 17.77
C ILE A 81 -7.60 5.60 16.91
N PHE A 82 -7.06 4.37 16.94
CA PHE A 82 -5.82 4.02 16.26
C PHE A 82 -6.01 3.09 15.07
N TRP A 83 -7.19 2.49 14.92
CA TRP A 83 -7.44 1.44 13.94
C TRP A 83 -8.66 1.74 13.08
N ASN A 84 -8.50 1.53 11.81
CA ASN A 84 -9.52 1.65 10.78
C ASN A 84 -9.72 0.31 10.11
N GLY A 85 -10.96 -0.04 9.83
CA GLY A 85 -11.30 -1.19 9.03
C GLY A 85 -11.66 -0.80 7.61
N GLU A 86 -11.31 -1.62 6.67
CA GLU A 86 -11.69 -1.48 5.27
C GLU A 86 -12.23 -2.79 4.71
N ALA A 87 -13.19 -2.69 3.80
CA ALA A 87 -13.72 -3.83 3.08
C ALA A 87 -14.18 -3.40 1.68
N GLY A 88 -13.97 -4.25 0.70
CA GLY A 88 -14.26 -3.87 -0.68
C GLY A 88 -13.96 -4.96 -1.69
N VAL A 89 -13.63 -4.53 -2.89
CA VAL A 89 -13.25 -5.38 -4.02
C VAL A 89 -11.88 -4.97 -4.53
N ALA A 90 -11.16 -5.92 -5.09
CA ALA A 90 -9.87 -5.70 -5.72
C ALA A 90 -9.78 -6.43 -7.06
N TYR A 91 -8.90 -5.97 -7.91
CA TYR A 91 -8.51 -6.62 -9.14
C TYR A 91 -6.99 -6.67 -9.22
N ASP A 92 -6.47 -7.86 -9.42
CA ASP A 92 -5.05 -8.15 -9.53
C ASP A 92 -4.73 -8.47 -10.98
N THR A 93 -3.97 -7.63 -11.65
CA THR A 93 -3.62 -7.80 -13.06
C THR A 93 -2.64 -8.94 -13.29
N LYS A 94 -1.74 -9.19 -12.34
CA LYS A 94 -0.76 -10.29 -12.41
C LYS A 94 -1.46 -11.66 -12.47
N ASN A 95 -2.48 -11.82 -11.63
CA ASN A 95 -3.27 -13.04 -11.57
C ASN A 95 -4.49 -13.04 -12.50
N ASP A 96 -4.78 -11.90 -13.14
CA ASP A 96 -6.00 -11.68 -13.97
C ASP A 96 -7.27 -12.10 -13.23
N LYS A 97 -7.37 -11.78 -11.93
CA LYS A 97 -8.44 -12.25 -11.05
C LYS A 97 -9.02 -11.13 -10.19
N PRO A 98 -10.36 -11.05 -10.11
CA PRO A 98 -11.01 -10.22 -9.09
C PRO A 98 -10.98 -10.91 -7.72
N ALA A 99 -10.97 -10.09 -6.68
CA ALA A 99 -11.01 -10.53 -5.30
C ALA A 99 -11.96 -9.66 -4.46
N ILE A 100 -12.49 -10.22 -3.39
CA ILE A 100 -13.03 -9.44 -2.29
C ILE A 100 -11.92 -9.20 -1.27
N MET A 101 -11.90 -7.99 -0.71
CA MET A 101 -10.87 -7.62 0.25
C MET A 101 -11.47 -7.20 1.59
N ALA A 102 -10.72 -7.45 2.65
CA ALA A 102 -10.94 -6.86 3.95
C ALA A 102 -9.58 -6.57 4.60
N GLY A 103 -9.51 -5.48 5.37
CA GLY A 103 -8.26 -5.09 6.00
C GLY A 103 -8.45 -4.22 7.22
N ILE A 104 -7.35 -4.04 7.93
CA ILE A 104 -7.20 -3.09 9.02
C ILE A 104 -5.95 -2.26 8.76
N VAL A 105 -6.08 -0.96 8.97
CA VAL A 105 -4.98 0.00 8.82
C VAL A 105 -4.94 0.85 10.08
N GLY A 106 -3.78 1.09 10.62
CA GLY A 106 -3.69 1.89 11.83
C GLY A 106 -2.29 2.16 12.31
N THR A 107 -2.22 2.78 13.47
CA THR A 107 -0.96 3.17 14.10
C THR A 107 -0.77 2.39 15.39
N MET A 108 0.31 1.64 15.44
CA MET A 108 0.76 0.95 16.66
C MET A 108 1.44 1.93 17.62
N PRO A 109 1.68 1.52 18.89
CA PRO A 109 2.54 2.29 19.80
C PRO A 109 3.86 2.67 19.13
N TYR A 110 4.41 3.82 19.53
CA TYR A 110 5.62 4.43 18.94
C TYR A 110 5.42 4.99 17.52
N PHE A 111 4.16 5.21 17.09
CA PHE A 111 3.82 5.76 15.78
C PHE A 111 4.27 4.89 14.58
N ILE A 112 4.31 3.59 14.77
CA ILE A 112 4.52 2.65 13.67
C ILE A 112 3.20 2.52 12.91
N GLU A 113 3.18 2.94 11.66
CA GLU A 113 2.05 2.74 10.76
C GLU A 113 2.04 1.30 10.29
N THR A 114 0.87 0.68 10.34
CA THR A 114 0.73 -0.76 10.02
C THR A 114 -0.55 -1.00 9.28
N ASP A 115 -0.49 -1.95 8.37
CA ASP A 115 -1.65 -2.45 7.67
C ASP A 115 -1.63 -3.99 7.56
N ALA A 116 -2.81 -4.54 7.48
CA ALA A 116 -3.02 -5.95 7.19
C ALA A 116 -4.23 -6.09 6.28
N ARG A 117 -4.04 -6.64 5.09
CA ARG A 117 -5.08 -6.83 4.09
C ARG A 117 -5.17 -8.28 3.67
N ALA A 118 -6.38 -8.79 3.57
CA ALA A 118 -6.68 -10.12 3.05
C ALA A 118 -7.52 -10.01 1.79
N TYR A 119 -7.14 -10.75 0.77
CA TYR A 119 -7.82 -10.82 -0.53
C TYR A 119 -8.27 -12.24 -0.78
N LEU A 120 -9.56 -12.44 -1.01
CA LEU A 120 -10.13 -13.72 -1.40
C LEU A 120 -10.47 -13.67 -2.89
N TYR A 121 -9.69 -14.39 -3.68
CA TYR A 121 -9.87 -14.50 -5.13
C TYR A 121 -11.03 -15.45 -5.50
N THR A 122 -11.50 -15.33 -6.72
CA THR A 122 -12.63 -16.13 -7.25
C THR A 122 -12.37 -17.62 -7.32
N ASP A 123 -11.12 -18.05 -7.40
CA ASP A 123 -10.70 -19.46 -7.34
C ASP A 123 -10.56 -20.00 -5.91
N GLY A 124 -10.85 -19.17 -4.92
CA GLY A 124 -10.73 -19.49 -3.50
C GLY A 124 -9.30 -19.46 -2.96
N GLN A 125 -8.33 -18.87 -3.69
CA GLN A 125 -7.03 -18.51 -3.14
C GLN A 125 -7.21 -17.31 -2.20
N VAL A 126 -6.46 -17.30 -1.09
CA VAL A 126 -6.38 -16.16 -0.18
C VAL A 126 -4.96 -15.62 -0.21
N ARG A 127 -4.81 -14.32 -0.43
CA ARG A 127 -3.58 -13.56 -0.24
C ARG A 127 -3.69 -12.75 1.04
N LEU A 128 -2.64 -12.69 1.82
CA LEU A 128 -2.49 -11.86 3.01
C LEU A 128 -1.27 -10.99 2.83
N ASP A 129 -1.47 -9.67 2.89
CA ASP A 129 -0.40 -8.69 2.89
C ASP A 129 -0.34 -8.01 4.25
N LEU A 130 0.85 -7.86 4.76
CA LEU A 130 1.16 -7.18 6.02
C LEU A 130 2.22 -6.12 5.74
N GLY A 131 1.99 -4.92 6.21
CA GLY A 131 2.90 -3.79 6.07
C GLY A 131 3.17 -3.12 7.41
N ALA A 132 4.38 -2.57 7.56
CA ALA A 132 4.72 -1.70 8.65
C ALA A 132 5.78 -0.68 8.20
N GLU A 133 5.55 0.59 8.53
CA GLU A 133 6.50 1.66 8.27
C GLU A 133 6.66 2.56 9.51
N TYR A 134 7.79 3.24 9.57
CA TYR A 134 8.08 4.18 10.66
C TYR A 134 8.75 5.44 10.12
N GLU A 135 8.20 6.62 10.45
CA GLU A 135 8.82 7.90 10.11
C GLU A 135 9.83 8.35 11.18
N TRP A 136 11.12 8.20 10.88
CA TRP A 136 12.18 8.73 11.75
C TRP A 136 12.63 10.11 11.29
N ARG A 137 12.14 11.13 11.95
CA ARG A 137 12.45 12.54 11.63
C ARG A 137 13.82 12.93 12.15
N LEU A 138 14.79 13.07 11.24
CA LEU A 138 16.15 13.53 11.56
C LEU A 138 16.21 15.05 11.74
N SER A 139 15.35 15.78 11.01
CA SER A 139 15.24 17.24 11.06
C SER A 139 13.86 17.70 10.62
N GLN A 140 13.67 19.00 10.43
CA GLN A 140 12.41 19.55 9.90
C GLN A 140 12.10 19.13 8.46
N HIS A 141 13.12 18.75 7.70
CA HIS A 141 12.99 18.43 6.27
C HIS A 141 13.46 17.01 5.94
N TRP A 142 14.30 16.40 6.75
CA TRP A 142 14.85 15.09 6.48
C TRP A 142 14.16 14.02 7.33
N VAL A 143 13.61 13.01 6.67
CA VAL A 143 12.93 11.88 7.29
C VAL A 143 13.53 10.59 6.74
N VAL A 144 13.86 9.65 7.62
CA VAL A 144 14.21 8.27 7.24
C VAL A 144 12.98 7.41 7.47
N ILE A 145 12.59 6.65 6.47
CA ILE A 145 11.41 5.79 6.50
C ILE A 145 11.85 4.36 6.24
N PRO A 146 12.10 3.56 7.27
CA PRO A 146 12.17 2.11 7.15
C PRO A 146 10.77 1.53 6.97
N GLU A 147 10.65 0.62 6.04
CA GLU A 147 9.42 -0.10 5.69
C GLU A 147 9.69 -1.59 5.59
N VAL A 148 8.72 -2.40 5.96
CA VAL A 148 8.72 -3.85 5.79
C VAL A 148 7.36 -4.32 5.29
N GLY A 149 7.37 -5.13 4.24
CA GLY A 149 6.23 -5.80 3.66
C GLY A 149 6.38 -7.31 3.73
N LEU A 150 5.28 -8.02 3.91
CA LEU A 150 5.24 -9.48 3.93
C LEU A 150 3.99 -9.98 3.23
N SER A 151 4.17 -10.85 2.24
CA SER A 151 3.07 -11.49 1.53
C SER A 151 2.98 -12.98 1.81
N ALA A 152 1.75 -13.50 1.90
CA ALA A 152 1.47 -14.93 2.08
C ALA A 152 0.25 -15.38 1.28
N PHE A 153 0.27 -16.63 0.83
CA PHE A 153 -0.80 -17.22 0.03
C PHE A 153 -1.27 -18.55 0.60
N SER A 154 -2.56 -18.84 0.46
CA SER A 154 -3.17 -20.08 0.98
C SER A 154 -3.01 -21.30 0.09
N LYS A 155 -2.70 -21.09 -1.20
CA LYS A 155 -2.58 -22.16 -2.21
C LYS A 155 -1.40 -21.87 -3.14
N ASP A 156 -0.86 -22.96 -3.73
CA ASP A 156 0.11 -22.84 -4.80
C ASP A 156 -0.58 -22.40 -6.11
N ASP A 157 0.08 -21.54 -6.86
CA ASP A 157 -0.25 -21.16 -8.23
C ASP A 157 1.05 -21.18 -9.04
N ILE A 158 1.28 -22.32 -9.71
CA ILE A 158 2.55 -22.60 -10.40
C ILE A 158 2.72 -21.65 -11.59
N ASP A 159 1.63 -21.28 -12.24
CA ASP A 159 1.66 -20.42 -13.44
C ASP A 159 2.13 -19.00 -13.09
N ASN A 160 1.89 -18.55 -11.87
CA ASN A 160 2.28 -17.23 -11.36
C ASN A 160 3.46 -17.27 -10.38
N HIS A 161 4.18 -18.39 -10.28
CA HIS A 161 5.32 -18.58 -9.34
C HIS A 161 4.96 -18.35 -7.87
N ILE A 162 3.70 -18.57 -7.50
CA ILE A 162 3.18 -18.40 -6.15
C ILE A 162 3.17 -19.76 -5.45
N THR A 163 3.69 -19.79 -4.22
CA THR A 163 3.65 -20.97 -3.37
C THR A 163 2.82 -20.75 -2.11
N LYS A 164 2.26 -21.81 -1.57
CA LYS A 164 1.52 -21.75 -0.31
C LYS A 164 2.44 -21.37 0.84
N GLY A 165 1.98 -20.41 1.67
CA GLY A 165 2.71 -19.90 2.83
C GLY A 165 3.25 -18.51 2.59
N PHE A 166 4.28 -18.13 3.33
CA PHE A 166 4.97 -16.88 3.11
C PHE A 166 5.78 -16.94 1.82
N ASN A 167 5.55 -15.98 0.94
CA ASN A 167 6.20 -15.93 -0.36
C ASN A 167 7.35 -14.94 -0.42
N GLU A 168 7.13 -13.77 0.14
CA GLU A 168 8.02 -12.66 -0.08
C GLU A 168 8.11 -11.76 1.14
N LEU A 169 9.32 -11.32 1.44
CA LEU A 169 9.61 -10.28 2.41
C LEU A 169 10.30 -9.15 1.67
N GLU A 170 9.69 -7.99 1.71
CA GLU A 170 10.23 -6.76 1.20
C GLU A 170 10.65 -5.87 2.35
N THR A 171 11.78 -5.21 2.20
CA THR A 171 12.24 -4.18 3.13
C THR A 171 12.80 -3.02 2.34
N GLU A 172 12.44 -1.82 2.74
CA GLU A 172 12.96 -0.60 2.14
C GLU A 172 13.39 0.39 3.22
N VAL A 173 14.42 1.15 2.92
CA VAL A 173 14.81 2.31 3.74
C VAL A 173 14.93 3.50 2.83
N ARG A 174 14.02 4.45 2.99
CA ARG A 174 13.97 5.69 2.20
C ARG A 174 14.50 6.87 3.02
N LEU A 175 15.34 7.70 2.41
CA LEU A 175 15.71 9.03 2.90
C LEU A 175 14.91 10.06 2.10
N THR A 176 13.97 10.69 2.74
CA THR A 176 13.00 11.60 2.14
C THR A 176 13.29 13.04 2.53
N TYR A 177 13.17 13.95 1.57
CA TYR A 177 13.28 15.39 1.81
C TYR A 177 11.90 16.05 1.67
N GLU A 178 11.30 16.44 2.79
CA GLU A 178 10.05 17.18 2.83
C GLU A 178 10.27 18.65 2.45
N THR A 179 9.65 19.09 1.36
CA THR A 179 9.70 20.49 0.93
C THR A 179 8.87 21.39 1.84
N LEU A 180 9.06 22.71 1.70
CA LEU A 180 8.20 23.71 2.35
C LEU A 180 6.75 23.48 1.90
N GLY A 181 5.86 23.16 2.82
CA GLY A 181 4.47 22.82 2.54
C GLY A 181 4.17 21.31 2.54
N ARG A 182 5.19 20.46 2.58
CA ARG A 182 5.10 19.00 2.70
C ARG A 182 4.28 18.28 1.62
N GLN A 183 3.86 18.98 0.57
CA GLN A 183 3.05 18.42 -0.51
C GLN A 183 3.87 17.61 -1.52
N LEU A 184 5.17 17.80 -1.53
CA LEU A 184 6.10 17.10 -2.42
C LEU A 184 7.32 16.68 -1.62
N ALA A 185 7.65 15.41 -1.67
CA ALA A 185 8.74 14.81 -0.93
C ALA A 185 9.55 13.85 -1.83
N PRO A 186 10.60 14.34 -2.51
CA PRO A 186 11.52 13.46 -3.22
C PRO A 186 12.29 12.60 -2.23
N TYR A 187 12.62 11.39 -2.64
CA TYR A 187 13.37 10.43 -1.83
C TYR A 187 14.42 9.67 -2.65
N VAL A 188 15.36 9.11 -1.93
CA VAL A 188 16.26 8.05 -2.41
C VAL A 188 16.24 6.92 -1.38
N GLY A 189 16.32 5.69 -1.84
CA GLY A 189 16.19 4.53 -0.97
C GLY A 189 17.01 3.33 -1.42
N VAL A 190 17.00 2.33 -0.57
CA VAL A 190 17.53 0.99 -0.85
C VAL A 190 16.43 0.00 -0.50
N SER A 191 16.02 -0.80 -1.48
CA SER A 191 15.11 -1.90 -1.30
C SER A 191 15.85 -3.23 -1.27
N TYR A 192 15.31 -4.15 -0.51
CA TYR A 192 15.75 -5.53 -0.47
C TYR A 192 14.52 -6.44 -0.43
N GLU A 193 14.47 -7.35 -1.38
CA GLU A 193 13.41 -8.35 -1.54
C GLU A 193 14.01 -9.74 -1.36
N THR A 194 13.32 -10.62 -0.67
CA THR A 194 13.72 -12.02 -0.56
C THR A 194 12.53 -12.96 -0.59
N ALA A 195 12.65 -14.00 -1.41
CA ALA A 195 11.67 -15.07 -1.43
C ALA A 195 11.77 -15.93 -0.17
N LEU A 196 10.61 -16.25 0.42
CA LEU A 196 10.50 -17.03 1.66
C LEU A 196 9.96 -18.45 1.39
N GLY A 197 10.14 -19.33 2.38
CA GLY A 197 9.52 -20.64 2.42
C GLY A 197 9.72 -21.47 1.15
N SER A 198 8.63 -21.99 0.61
CA SER A 198 8.62 -22.82 -0.60
C SER A 198 8.94 -22.03 -1.87
N ALA A 199 8.59 -20.74 -1.93
CA ALA A 199 8.91 -19.86 -3.05
C ALA A 199 10.43 -19.76 -3.26
N ARG A 200 11.19 -19.67 -2.17
CA ARG A 200 12.65 -19.69 -2.22
C ARG A 200 13.21 -20.98 -2.86
N GLY A 201 12.57 -22.12 -2.56
CA GLY A 201 12.95 -23.41 -3.14
C GLY A 201 12.67 -23.50 -4.64
N GLN A 202 11.56 -22.97 -5.06
CA GLN A 202 11.14 -22.93 -6.46
C GLN A 202 12.05 -22.04 -7.30
N ARG A 203 12.26 -20.77 -6.92
CA ARG A 203 13.19 -19.85 -7.60
C ARG A 203 14.59 -20.46 -7.77
N ARG A 204 15.10 -21.17 -6.77
CA ARG A 204 16.39 -21.89 -6.87
C ARG A 204 16.40 -23.02 -7.91
N GLN A 205 15.30 -23.74 -8.05
CA GLN A 205 15.20 -24.82 -9.06
C GLN A 205 15.14 -24.27 -10.46
N GLU A 206 14.58 -23.08 -10.64
CA GLU A 206 14.44 -22.37 -11.91
C GLU A 206 15.68 -21.53 -12.25
N ASN A 207 16.72 -21.54 -11.40
CA ASN A 207 17.93 -20.70 -11.47
C ASN A 207 17.62 -19.18 -11.43
N GLU A 208 16.52 -18.80 -10.79
CA GLU A 208 16.18 -17.40 -10.56
C GLU A 208 16.81 -16.87 -9.28
N SER A 209 16.96 -15.53 -9.22
CA SER A 209 17.42 -14.86 -8.02
C SER A 209 16.43 -15.03 -6.87
N VAL A 210 16.93 -15.43 -5.73
CA VAL A 210 16.14 -15.57 -4.50
C VAL A 210 16.06 -14.28 -3.74
N ASP A 211 17.11 -13.49 -3.86
CA ASP A 211 17.29 -12.21 -3.19
C ASP A 211 17.58 -11.16 -4.25
N SER A 212 16.96 -10.01 -4.13
CA SER A 212 17.21 -8.81 -4.95
C SER A 212 17.47 -7.62 -4.04
N SER A 213 18.37 -6.75 -4.45
CA SER A 213 18.58 -5.45 -3.79
C SER A 213 18.69 -4.39 -4.87
N SER A 214 17.99 -3.29 -4.69
CA SER A 214 17.93 -2.22 -5.67
C SER A 214 18.07 -0.84 -5.02
N LEU A 215 18.68 0.08 -5.74
CA LEU A 215 18.62 1.49 -5.43
C LEU A 215 17.33 2.07 -5.98
N THR A 216 16.62 2.84 -5.17
CA THR A 216 15.37 3.49 -5.55
C THR A 216 15.51 5.01 -5.50
N ALA A 217 14.85 5.70 -6.41
CA ALA A 217 14.68 7.14 -6.32
C ALA A 217 13.29 7.52 -6.83
N GLY A 218 12.61 8.36 -6.12
CA GLY A 218 11.23 8.68 -6.44
C GLY A 218 10.72 9.92 -5.74
N VAL A 219 9.40 10.06 -5.77
CA VAL A 219 8.69 11.19 -5.19
C VAL A 219 7.37 10.73 -4.56
N LYS A 220 7.09 11.28 -3.39
CA LYS A 220 5.80 11.19 -2.70
C LYS A 220 5.11 12.56 -2.76
N PHE A 221 3.82 12.60 -3.02
CA PHE A 221 3.07 13.85 -2.99
C PHE A 221 1.57 13.61 -2.71
N TRP A 222 0.89 14.63 -2.17
CA TRP A 222 -0.55 14.60 -1.91
C TRP A 222 -1.23 15.94 -2.16
N PHE A 223 -2.55 15.85 -2.44
CA PHE A 223 -3.45 16.99 -2.65
C PHE A 223 -4.71 16.88 -1.79
#